data_91a12b2f94723eb86f319ab2ac506a38
#
_entry.id   91a12b2f94723eb86f319ab2ac506a38
#
_cell.length_a   1.000
_cell.length_b   1.000
_cell.length_c   1.000
_cell.angle_alpha   90.00
_cell.angle_beta   90.00
_cell.angle_gamma   90.00
#
_symmetry.space_group_name_H-M   'P 1'
#
loop_
_entity.id
_entity.type
_entity.pdbx_description
1 polymer ?
#
loop_
_entity_poly.entity_id
_entity_poly.type
_entity_poly.pdbx_seq_one_letter_code
_entity_poly.pdbx_strand_id
1 'polypeptide(L)'
;MKRYFDFKLSGCKVMWPIWAILVVSIVAALPEIFAEDFYVMTDGNVVADAAYFGVVVGCWLLALIGPMLLLYPITKATIEACGMDGERVATDYSFGRYALLVLKGSLLSIVTLGIYMPWFLVEITRYFFDGATYRLRPFGFHAKPMPLFVILTLLLFVPMVLLGIVLSYMVVGYESLGMSDVTMALAAVLLLVVVVAWVSLFCAVITGWMLNLSVGEERVVGDIPKTKTTIFIIGQILLTIITLGLYTPMMELQLMRYFAECTRVGEGKDARRLGMTLHPWRDWGYVWLQLLLVTVTCGIYMPWYYAKVLNRFIPRIYVED
;
A
#
# COMPACT_ATOMS: atom_id res chain seq x y z
N MET A 1 17.42 -12.11 24.66
CA MET A 1 17.72 -13.13 23.62
C MET A 1 16.98 -12.73 22.34
N LYS A 2 17.58 -12.85 21.14
CA LYS A 2 16.91 -12.49 19.89
C LYS A 2 16.14 -13.68 19.34
N ARG A 3 14.83 -13.54 19.16
CA ARG A 3 13.99 -14.54 18.48
C ARG A 3 13.59 -14.02 17.11
N TYR A 4 13.90 -14.80 16.07
CA TYR A 4 13.66 -14.45 14.68
C TYR A 4 12.33 -15.04 14.19
N PHE A 5 11.70 -14.34 13.26
CA PHE A 5 10.53 -14.85 12.55
C PHE A 5 10.94 -15.92 11.54
N ASP A 6 10.13 -16.95 11.42
CA ASP A 6 10.22 -17.94 10.35
C ASP A 6 9.25 -17.56 9.24
N PHE A 7 9.72 -17.56 8.01
CA PHE A 7 8.88 -17.28 6.86
C PHE A 7 9.27 -18.13 5.67
N LYS A 8 8.29 -18.82 5.07
CA LYS A 8 8.54 -19.67 3.90
C LYS A 8 7.33 -19.65 2.96
N LEU A 9 7.36 -18.79 1.97
CA LEU A 9 6.34 -18.65 0.93
C LEU A 9 6.89 -19.16 -0.41
N SER A 10 6.14 -20.05 -1.09
CA SER A 10 6.44 -20.46 -2.46
C SER A 10 5.78 -19.50 -3.46
N GLY A 11 6.53 -19.04 -4.47
CA GLY A 11 5.98 -18.22 -5.55
C GLY A 11 4.82 -18.89 -6.28
N CYS A 12 4.84 -20.22 -6.40
CA CYS A 12 3.75 -20.98 -7.04
C CYS A 12 2.40 -20.84 -6.30
N LYS A 13 2.39 -20.64 -4.96
CA LYS A 13 1.15 -20.48 -4.21
C LYS A 13 0.43 -19.16 -4.51
N VAL A 14 1.18 -18.12 -4.87
CA VAL A 14 0.64 -16.79 -5.19
C VAL A 14 0.65 -16.48 -6.68
N MET A 15 1.08 -17.44 -7.51
CA MET A 15 1.25 -17.25 -8.94
C MET A 15 -0.06 -16.92 -9.65
N TRP A 16 -1.06 -17.78 -9.51
CA TRP A 16 -2.34 -17.60 -10.20
C TRP A 16 -3.08 -16.32 -9.81
N PRO A 17 -3.19 -15.90 -8.52
CA PRO A 17 -3.91 -14.69 -8.19
C PRO A 17 -3.16 -13.43 -8.62
N ILE A 18 -1.83 -13.41 -8.57
CA ILE A 18 -1.04 -12.27 -9.06
C ILE A 18 -1.19 -12.12 -10.58
N TRP A 19 -1.11 -13.22 -11.34
CA TRP A 19 -1.33 -13.16 -12.78
C TRP A 19 -2.77 -12.82 -13.13
N ALA A 20 -3.76 -13.31 -12.37
CA ALA A 20 -5.14 -12.90 -12.54
C ALA A 20 -5.34 -11.40 -12.31
N ILE A 21 -4.67 -10.79 -11.33
CA ILE A 21 -4.68 -9.34 -11.13
C ILE A 21 -4.12 -8.62 -12.36
N LEU A 22 -2.99 -9.07 -12.91
CA LEU A 22 -2.40 -8.49 -14.11
C LEU A 22 -3.36 -8.58 -15.31
N VAL A 23 -3.98 -9.75 -15.53
CA VAL A 23 -4.97 -9.93 -16.60
C VAL A 23 -6.18 -9.01 -16.40
N VAL A 24 -6.74 -8.95 -15.19
CA VAL A 24 -7.87 -8.07 -14.88
C VAL A 24 -7.50 -6.61 -15.14
N SER A 25 -6.29 -6.19 -14.77
CA SER A 25 -5.83 -4.81 -15.00
C SER A 25 -5.68 -4.50 -16.49
N ILE A 26 -5.18 -5.45 -17.29
CA ILE A 26 -5.08 -5.31 -18.75
C ILE A 26 -6.48 -5.24 -19.37
N VAL A 27 -7.38 -6.15 -19.01
CA VAL A 27 -8.76 -6.19 -19.53
C VAL A 27 -9.50 -4.89 -19.18
N ALA A 28 -9.30 -4.37 -17.97
CA ALA A 28 -9.90 -3.12 -17.54
C ALA A 28 -9.43 -1.88 -18.31
N ALA A 29 -8.19 -1.92 -18.86
CA ALA A 29 -7.63 -0.84 -19.67
C ALA A 29 -8.03 -0.92 -21.15
N LEU A 30 -8.54 -2.06 -21.66
CA LEU A 30 -8.88 -2.22 -23.07
C LEU A 30 -9.87 -1.18 -23.61
N PRO A 31 -10.96 -0.78 -22.90
CA PRO A 31 -11.88 0.22 -23.41
C PRO A 31 -11.22 1.57 -23.69
N GLU A 32 -10.21 1.96 -22.91
CA GLU A 32 -9.48 3.23 -23.12
C GLU A 32 -8.61 3.17 -24.39
N ILE A 33 -8.08 1.98 -24.72
CA ILE A 33 -7.25 1.77 -25.90
C ILE A 33 -8.10 1.82 -27.17
N PHE A 34 -9.33 1.28 -27.12
CA PHE A 34 -10.24 1.21 -28.26
C PHE A 34 -11.31 2.31 -28.24
N ALA A 35 -11.14 3.36 -27.43
CA ALA A 35 -12.15 4.42 -27.25
C ALA A 35 -12.55 5.09 -28.56
N GLU A 36 -11.60 5.31 -29.49
CA GLU A 36 -11.83 5.99 -30.78
C GLU A 36 -12.82 5.24 -31.69
N ASP A 37 -12.87 3.91 -31.59
CA ASP A 37 -13.73 3.07 -32.42
C ASP A 37 -15.23 3.10 -32.00
N PHE A 38 -15.52 3.64 -30.80
CA PHE A 38 -16.86 3.65 -30.21
C PHE A 38 -17.56 5.01 -30.21
N TYR A 39 -16.95 6.03 -30.83
CA TYR A 39 -17.61 7.32 -31.02
C TYR A 39 -18.40 7.33 -32.33
N VAL A 40 -19.71 7.46 -32.24
CA VAL A 40 -20.60 7.56 -33.40
C VAL A 40 -20.94 9.02 -33.65
N MET A 41 -20.82 9.46 -34.89
CA MET A 41 -21.28 10.78 -35.36
C MET A 41 -22.79 10.72 -35.58
N THR A 42 -23.55 11.35 -34.70
CA THR A 42 -25.01 11.49 -34.83
C THR A 42 -25.36 12.98 -34.89
N ASP A 43 -25.98 13.44 -35.97
CA ASP A 43 -26.39 14.82 -36.19
C ASP A 43 -25.29 15.88 -35.99
N GLY A 44 -24.05 15.57 -36.34
CA GLY A 44 -22.91 16.47 -36.19
C GLY A 44 -22.32 16.54 -34.78
N ASN A 45 -22.84 15.77 -33.84
CA ASN A 45 -22.30 15.63 -32.48
C ASN A 45 -21.63 14.26 -32.32
N VAL A 46 -20.50 14.24 -31.64
CA VAL A 46 -19.84 13.00 -31.22
C VAL A 46 -20.56 12.46 -29.99
N VAL A 47 -21.26 11.34 -30.12
CA VAL A 47 -21.98 10.69 -29.03
C VAL A 47 -21.33 9.33 -28.78
N ALA A 48 -20.97 9.06 -27.53
CA ALA A 48 -20.52 7.75 -27.16
C ALA A 48 -21.70 6.76 -27.19
N ASP A 49 -21.50 5.58 -27.79
CA ASP A 49 -22.52 4.53 -27.80
C ASP A 49 -22.88 4.13 -26.34
N ALA A 50 -24.15 4.00 -26.05
CA ALA A 50 -24.65 3.56 -24.72
C ALA A 50 -24.08 2.18 -24.33
N ALA A 51 -23.88 1.29 -25.32
CA ALA A 51 -23.25 0.01 -25.10
C ALA A 51 -21.78 0.15 -24.67
N TYR A 52 -21.03 1.07 -25.27
CA TYR A 52 -19.66 1.39 -24.89
C TYR A 52 -19.59 1.91 -23.45
N PHE A 53 -20.48 2.84 -23.08
CA PHE A 53 -20.56 3.31 -21.69
C PHE A 53 -20.76 2.16 -20.68
N GLY A 54 -21.65 1.22 -21.01
CA GLY A 54 -21.85 0.01 -20.19
C GLY A 54 -20.60 -0.85 -20.05
N VAL A 55 -19.84 -1.03 -21.15
CA VAL A 55 -18.56 -1.77 -21.14
C VAL A 55 -17.52 -1.06 -20.28
N VAL A 56 -17.37 0.26 -20.42
CA VAL A 56 -16.45 1.07 -19.62
C VAL A 56 -16.76 0.93 -18.14
N VAL A 57 -18.02 1.14 -17.73
CA VAL A 57 -18.45 1.00 -16.34
C VAL A 57 -18.20 -0.42 -15.82
N GLY A 58 -18.51 -1.45 -16.61
CA GLY A 58 -18.24 -2.85 -16.25
C GLY A 58 -16.75 -3.12 -16.02
N CYS A 59 -15.89 -2.62 -16.89
CA CYS A 59 -14.43 -2.73 -16.76
C CYS A 59 -13.89 -1.97 -15.55
N TRP A 60 -14.42 -0.79 -15.25
CA TRP A 60 -14.07 -0.03 -14.04
C TRP A 60 -14.49 -0.76 -12.76
N LEU A 61 -15.67 -1.35 -12.73
CA LEU A 61 -16.11 -2.17 -11.60
C LEU A 61 -15.24 -3.43 -11.45
N LEU A 62 -14.87 -4.06 -12.55
CA LEU A 62 -13.96 -5.21 -12.56
C LEU A 62 -12.58 -4.81 -12.04
N ALA A 63 -12.04 -3.65 -12.46
CA ALA A 63 -10.78 -3.12 -11.99
C ALA A 63 -10.79 -2.78 -10.49
N LEU A 64 -11.92 -2.34 -9.96
CA LEU A 64 -12.08 -1.99 -8.55
C LEU A 64 -12.23 -3.24 -7.66
N ILE A 65 -13.11 -4.16 -8.04
CA ILE A 65 -13.52 -5.29 -7.19
C ILE A 65 -12.62 -6.51 -7.41
N GLY A 66 -12.23 -6.78 -8.66
CA GLY A 66 -11.46 -7.97 -9.04
C GLY A 66 -10.14 -8.13 -8.28
N PRO A 67 -9.24 -7.14 -8.29
CA PRO A 67 -8.01 -7.21 -7.52
C PRO A 67 -8.23 -7.37 -6.02
N MET A 68 -9.26 -6.72 -5.44
CA MET A 68 -9.59 -6.87 -4.02
C MET A 68 -9.96 -8.32 -3.68
N LEU A 69 -10.77 -8.99 -4.51
CA LEU A 69 -11.11 -10.40 -4.31
C LEU A 69 -9.89 -11.31 -4.47
N LEU A 70 -9.01 -11.01 -5.41
CA LEU A 70 -7.77 -11.75 -5.68
C LEU A 70 -6.68 -11.52 -4.61
N LEU A 71 -6.78 -10.48 -3.80
CA LEU A 71 -5.92 -10.30 -2.62
C LEU A 71 -6.14 -11.37 -1.55
N TYR A 72 -7.34 -11.98 -1.46
CA TYR A 72 -7.64 -13.00 -0.46
C TYR A 72 -6.64 -14.16 -0.45
N PRO A 73 -6.44 -14.92 -1.57
CA PRO A 73 -5.52 -16.03 -1.58
C PRO A 73 -4.06 -15.61 -1.38
N ILE A 74 -3.66 -14.40 -1.81
CA ILE A 74 -2.31 -13.87 -1.59
C ILE A 74 -2.09 -13.61 -0.11
N THR A 75 -3.01 -12.88 0.53
CA THR A 75 -2.91 -12.53 1.97
C THR A 75 -2.96 -13.77 2.83
N LYS A 76 -3.88 -14.72 2.55
CA LYS A 76 -3.97 -16.00 3.24
C LYS A 76 -2.65 -16.77 3.16
N ALA A 77 -2.11 -16.97 1.95
CA ALA A 77 -0.85 -17.68 1.74
C ALA A 77 0.34 -17.00 2.45
N THR A 78 0.34 -15.66 2.51
CA THR A 78 1.38 -14.87 3.17
C THR A 78 1.30 -15.01 4.69
N ILE A 79 0.10 -14.95 5.28
CA ILE A 79 -0.09 -15.10 6.73
C ILE A 79 0.27 -16.53 7.17
N GLU A 80 -0.18 -17.56 6.44
CA GLU A 80 0.15 -18.97 6.70
C GLU A 80 1.64 -19.30 6.52
N ALA A 81 2.36 -18.48 5.76
CA ALA A 81 3.81 -18.62 5.60
C ALA A 81 4.60 -18.03 6.78
N CYS A 82 3.97 -17.16 7.60
CA CYS A 82 4.56 -16.59 8.81
C CYS A 82 4.58 -17.61 9.94
N GLY A 83 5.65 -17.59 10.73
CA GLY A 83 5.78 -18.39 11.94
C GLY A 83 6.87 -17.82 12.84
N MET A 84 7.05 -18.42 13.99
CA MET A 84 8.13 -18.15 14.93
C MET A 84 8.37 -19.41 15.77
N ASP A 85 9.61 -19.73 16.09
CA ASP A 85 10.00 -20.90 16.87
C ASP A 85 9.48 -22.25 16.28
N GLY A 86 9.41 -22.36 14.93
CA GLY A 86 8.96 -23.57 14.23
C GLY A 86 7.43 -23.76 14.15
N GLU A 87 6.65 -22.91 14.78
CA GLU A 87 5.19 -22.95 14.71
C GLU A 87 4.67 -21.87 13.73
N ARG A 88 3.69 -22.24 12.90
CA ARG A 88 3.10 -21.36 11.90
C ARG A 88 1.80 -20.72 12.40
N VAL A 89 1.46 -19.59 11.82
CA VAL A 89 0.16 -18.95 12.04
C VAL A 89 -0.93 -19.81 11.40
N ALA A 90 -1.92 -20.18 12.22
CA ALA A 90 -3.13 -20.86 11.76
C ALA A 90 -4.18 -19.82 11.35
N THR A 91 -4.95 -20.13 10.30
CA THR A 91 -5.96 -19.21 9.75
C THR A 91 -7.31 -19.89 9.61
N ASP A 92 -8.38 -19.19 10.02
CA ASP A 92 -9.77 -19.59 9.82
C ASP A 92 -10.47 -18.60 8.91
N TYR A 93 -10.11 -18.62 7.61
CA TYR A 93 -10.67 -17.72 6.62
C TYR A 93 -11.66 -18.42 5.71
N SER A 94 -12.81 -17.77 5.47
CA SER A 94 -13.82 -18.19 4.51
C SER A 94 -13.87 -17.22 3.32
N PHE A 95 -13.59 -17.70 2.11
CA PHE A 95 -13.67 -16.86 0.91
C PHE A 95 -15.05 -16.23 0.72
N GLY A 96 -16.14 -16.96 1.00
CA GLY A 96 -17.49 -16.42 0.87
C GLY A 96 -17.77 -15.23 1.79
N ARG A 97 -17.33 -15.29 3.05
CA ARG A 97 -17.44 -14.16 3.99
C ARG A 97 -16.62 -12.94 3.53
N TYR A 98 -15.39 -13.19 3.05
CA TYR A 98 -14.53 -12.14 2.51
C TYR A 98 -15.12 -11.49 1.25
N ALA A 99 -15.59 -12.30 0.30
CA ALA A 99 -16.21 -11.81 -0.93
C ALA A 99 -17.45 -10.93 -0.64
N LEU A 100 -18.31 -11.37 0.29
CA LEU A 100 -19.47 -10.59 0.71
C LEU A 100 -19.06 -9.26 1.37
N LEU A 101 -18.00 -9.27 2.18
CA LEU A 101 -17.45 -8.06 2.79
C LEU A 101 -16.92 -7.10 1.72
N VAL A 102 -16.16 -7.60 0.73
CA VAL A 102 -15.63 -6.79 -0.37
C VAL A 102 -16.76 -6.22 -1.22
N LEU A 103 -17.76 -7.02 -1.61
CA LEU A 103 -18.89 -6.56 -2.42
C LEU A 103 -19.72 -5.49 -1.68
N LYS A 104 -20.06 -5.75 -0.41
CA LYS A 104 -20.78 -4.79 0.43
C LYS A 104 -20.00 -3.49 0.61
N GLY A 105 -18.71 -3.60 0.96
CA GLY A 105 -17.83 -2.45 1.21
C GLY A 105 -17.59 -1.62 -0.04
N SER A 106 -17.38 -2.26 -1.19
CA SER A 106 -17.23 -1.57 -2.48
C SER A 106 -18.54 -0.85 -2.89
N LEU A 107 -19.68 -1.51 -2.76
CA LEU A 107 -20.97 -0.89 -3.07
C LEU A 107 -21.24 0.34 -2.19
N LEU A 108 -21.04 0.22 -0.88
CA LEU A 108 -21.21 1.34 0.05
C LEU A 108 -20.21 2.47 -0.25
N SER A 109 -18.97 2.13 -0.61
CA SER A 109 -17.95 3.13 -0.98
C SER A 109 -18.34 3.89 -2.26
N ILE A 110 -18.90 3.21 -3.26
CA ILE A 110 -19.39 3.82 -4.49
C ILE A 110 -20.58 4.75 -4.18
N VAL A 111 -21.59 4.25 -3.45
CA VAL A 111 -22.81 5.02 -3.11
C VAL A 111 -22.50 6.26 -2.27
N THR A 112 -21.51 6.16 -1.37
CA THR A 112 -21.07 7.27 -0.51
C THR A 112 -19.97 8.13 -1.11
N LEU A 113 -19.64 7.97 -2.42
CA LEU A 113 -18.54 8.68 -3.11
C LEU A 113 -17.21 8.58 -2.36
N GLY A 114 -16.91 7.40 -1.80
CA GLY A 114 -15.67 7.12 -1.10
C GLY A 114 -15.67 7.45 0.41
N ILE A 115 -16.71 8.10 0.96
CA ILE A 115 -16.77 8.43 2.39
C ILE A 115 -16.72 7.15 3.26
N TYR A 116 -17.27 6.03 2.80
CA TYR A 116 -17.28 4.76 3.51
C TYR A 116 -15.90 4.03 3.50
N MET A 117 -14.97 4.43 2.65
CA MET A 117 -13.67 3.75 2.44
C MET A 117 -12.89 3.44 3.74
N PRO A 118 -12.79 4.35 4.73
CA PRO A 118 -12.09 4.07 5.99
C PRO A 118 -12.70 2.92 6.79
N TRP A 119 -14.03 2.82 6.84
CA TRP A 119 -14.73 1.70 7.51
C TRP A 119 -14.48 0.39 6.78
N PHE A 120 -14.55 0.41 5.46
CA PHE A 120 -14.27 -0.74 4.61
C PHE A 120 -12.84 -1.26 4.79
N LEU A 121 -11.83 -0.38 4.80
CA LEU A 121 -10.43 -0.76 5.03
C LEU A 121 -10.22 -1.38 6.42
N VAL A 122 -10.85 -0.83 7.45
CA VAL A 122 -10.79 -1.38 8.81
C VAL A 122 -11.45 -2.76 8.87
N GLU A 123 -12.61 -2.95 8.24
CA GLU A 123 -13.32 -4.23 8.19
C GLU A 123 -12.49 -5.32 7.50
N ILE A 124 -11.84 -5.01 6.34
CA ILE A 124 -10.95 -5.94 5.64
C ILE A 124 -9.74 -6.29 6.52
N THR A 125 -9.09 -5.30 7.10
CA THR A 125 -7.92 -5.51 7.93
C THR A 125 -8.28 -6.38 9.15
N ARG A 126 -9.38 -6.06 9.82
CA ARG A 126 -9.89 -6.83 10.95
C ARG A 126 -10.22 -8.26 10.57
N TYR A 127 -10.83 -8.48 9.40
CA TYR A 127 -11.14 -9.83 8.91
C TYR A 127 -9.89 -10.74 8.86
N PHE A 128 -8.76 -10.22 8.39
CA PHE A 128 -7.52 -10.99 8.30
C PHE A 128 -6.82 -11.14 9.65
N PHE A 129 -6.85 -10.13 10.53
CA PHE A 129 -6.23 -10.24 11.84
C PHE A 129 -7.05 -11.13 12.79
N ASP A 130 -8.35 -10.91 12.89
CA ASP A 130 -9.20 -11.68 13.84
C ASP A 130 -9.32 -13.17 13.42
N GLY A 131 -9.14 -13.49 12.15
CA GLY A 131 -9.12 -14.87 11.64
C GLY A 131 -7.76 -15.56 11.70
N ALA A 132 -6.72 -14.92 12.24
CA ALA A 132 -5.39 -15.47 12.41
C ALA A 132 -5.09 -15.78 13.87
N THR A 133 -4.42 -16.92 14.13
CA THR A 133 -4.05 -17.36 15.48
C THR A 133 -2.61 -17.85 15.50
N TYR A 134 -1.86 -17.50 16.54
CA TYR A 134 -0.53 -18.01 16.80
C TYR A 134 -0.46 -18.65 18.20
N ARG A 135 -0.10 -19.92 18.29
CA ARG A 135 -0.09 -20.68 19.56
C ARG A 135 -1.40 -20.56 20.35
N LEU A 136 -2.53 -20.70 19.66
CA LEU A 136 -3.89 -20.53 20.22
C LEU A 136 -4.20 -19.11 20.73
N ARG A 137 -3.31 -18.13 20.50
CA ARG A 137 -3.55 -16.72 20.81
C ARG A 137 -4.07 -16.03 19.56
N PRO A 138 -5.28 -15.44 19.60
CA PRO A 138 -5.82 -14.73 18.46
C PRO A 138 -5.07 -13.41 18.23
N PHE A 139 -4.90 -13.04 16.98
CA PHE A 139 -4.53 -11.67 16.63
C PHE A 139 -5.78 -10.79 16.72
N GLY A 140 -5.60 -9.52 17.05
CA GLY A 140 -6.68 -8.54 17.06
C GLY A 140 -6.26 -7.23 16.45
N PHE A 141 -7.14 -6.59 15.68
CA PHE A 141 -6.95 -5.26 15.13
C PHE A 141 -7.87 -4.26 15.81
N HIS A 142 -7.29 -3.35 16.58
CA HIS A 142 -8.04 -2.43 17.44
C HIS A 142 -8.15 -1.00 16.90
N ALA A 143 -7.59 -0.74 15.72
CA ALA A 143 -7.70 0.59 15.12
C ALA A 143 -9.15 0.92 14.78
N LYS A 144 -9.54 2.17 15.06
CA LYS A 144 -10.88 2.67 14.82
C LYS A 144 -10.97 3.32 13.43
N PRO A 145 -12.11 3.22 12.72
CA PRO A 145 -12.28 3.82 11.39
C PRO A 145 -12.35 5.35 11.43
N MET A 146 -12.90 5.95 12.51
CA MET A 146 -13.07 7.39 12.58
C MET A 146 -11.75 8.20 12.56
N PRO A 147 -10.70 7.82 13.33
CA PRO A 147 -9.37 8.42 13.15
C PRO A 147 -8.81 8.25 11.74
N LEU A 148 -9.01 7.09 11.10
CA LEU A 148 -8.59 6.86 9.72
C LEU A 148 -9.32 7.80 8.75
N PHE A 149 -10.63 7.99 8.92
CA PHE A 149 -11.41 8.94 8.12
C PHE A 149 -10.83 10.36 8.23
N VAL A 150 -10.53 10.82 9.44
CA VAL A 150 -9.93 12.14 9.67
C VAL A 150 -8.53 12.24 9.01
N ILE A 151 -7.70 11.21 9.16
CA ILE A 151 -6.37 11.15 8.53
C ILE A 151 -6.50 11.23 7.00
N LEU A 152 -7.34 10.40 6.39
CA LEU A 152 -7.53 10.38 4.95
C LEU A 152 -8.14 11.68 4.44
N THR A 153 -9.10 12.28 5.16
CA THR A 153 -9.72 13.54 4.74
C THR A 153 -8.74 14.70 4.86
N LEU A 154 -8.11 14.89 6.02
CA LEU A 154 -7.27 16.07 6.27
C LEU A 154 -5.85 15.95 5.72
N LEU A 155 -5.28 14.73 5.71
CA LEU A 155 -3.89 14.51 5.28
C LEU A 155 -3.76 13.87 3.89
N LEU A 156 -4.83 13.47 3.25
CA LEU A 156 -4.78 12.96 1.89
C LEU A 156 -5.69 13.77 0.96
N PHE A 157 -7.01 13.79 1.20
CA PHE A 157 -7.98 14.38 0.27
C PHE A 157 -7.84 15.90 0.16
N VAL A 158 -7.86 16.64 1.29
CA VAL A 158 -7.76 18.10 1.29
C VAL A 158 -6.47 18.60 0.63
N PRO A 159 -5.26 18.10 0.99
CA PRO A 159 -4.05 18.54 0.34
C PRO A 159 -3.95 18.14 -1.14
N MET A 160 -4.54 16.99 -1.56
CA MET A 160 -4.62 16.60 -2.97
C MET A 160 -5.45 17.61 -3.78
N VAL A 161 -6.60 18.03 -3.25
CA VAL A 161 -7.42 19.06 -3.90
C VAL A 161 -6.68 20.40 -3.97
N LEU A 162 -6.05 20.82 -2.87
CA LEU A 162 -5.24 22.04 -2.87
C LEU A 162 -4.06 21.97 -3.84
N LEU A 163 -3.39 20.84 -3.93
CA LEU A 163 -2.32 20.61 -4.90
C LEU A 163 -2.84 20.73 -6.33
N GLY A 164 -4.00 20.15 -6.65
CA GLY A 164 -4.64 20.27 -7.95
C GLY A 164 -4.96 21.72 -8.31
N ILE A 165 -5.50 22.49 -7.37
CA ILE A 165 -5.77 23.91 -7.53
C ILE A 165 -4.46 24.70 -7.79
N VAL A 166 -3.43 24.49 -6.98
CA VAL A 166 -2.13 25.17 -7.14
C VAL A 166 -1.50 24.85 -8.50
N LEU A 167 -1.50 23.58 -8.91
CA LEU A 167 -0.97 23.18 -10.23
C LEU A 167 -1.75 23.84 -11.37
N SER A 168 -3.09 23.89 -11.27
CA SER A 168 -3.92 24.58 -12.26
C SER A 168 -3.59 26.08 -12.35
N TYR A 169 -3.42 26.74 -11.21
CA TYR A 169 -2.99 28.16 -11.19
C TYR A 169 -1.60 28.37 -11.75
N MET A 170 -0.67 27.44 -11.54
CA MET A 170 0.68 27.53 -12.13
C MET A 170 0.62 27.44 -13.65
N VAL A 171 -0.17 26.52 -14.21
CA VAL A 171 -0.33 26.38 -15.66
C VAL A 171 -0.96 27.65 -16.26
N VAL A 172 -2.08 28.11 -15.71
CA VAL A 172 -2.76 29.33 -16.16
C VAL A 172 -1.88 30.56 -16.00
N GLY A 173 -1.15 30.67 -14.89
CA GLY A 173 -0.23 31.79 -14.64
C GLY A 173 0.92 31.85 -15.66
N TYR A 174 1.45 30.71 -16.06
CA TYR A 174 2.48 30.63 -17.11
C TYR A 174 1.94 31.09 -18.46
N GLU A 175 0.79 30.56 -18.88
CA GLU A 175 0.20 30.85 -20.18
C GLU A 175 -0.40 32.28 -20.30
N SER A 176 -1.14 32.71 -19.24
CA SER A 176 -1.94 33.95 -19.30
C SER A 176 -1.26 35.17 -18.70
N LEU A 177 -0.42 35.00 -17.67
CA LEU A 177 0.24 36.10 -16.95
C LEU A 177 1.69 36.31 -17.38
N GLY A 178 2.21 35.46 -18.27
CA GLY A 178 3.59 35.57 -18.78
C GLY A 178 4.64 35.44 -17.66
N MET A 179 4.42 34.54 -16.70
CA MET A 179 5.38 34.30 -15.62
C MET A 179 6.72 33.83 -16.19
N SER A 180 7.82 34.35 -15.65
CA SER A 180 9.14 33.94 -16.12
C SER A 180 9.45 32.49 -15.74
N ASP A 181 10.26 31.80 -16.54
CA ASP A 181 10.71 30.41 -16.26
C ASP A 181 11.36 30.29 -14.89
N VAL A 182 12.08 31.32 -14.44
CA VAL A 182 12.71 31.35 -13.12
C VAL A 182 11.66 31.35 -12.01
N THR A 183 10.59 32.14 -12.15
CA THR A 183 9.49 32.18 -11.17
C THR A 183 8.78 30.84 -11.09
N MET A 184 8.53 30.21 -12.25
CA MET A 184 7.93 28.88 -12.33
C MET A 184 8.82 27.82 -11.71
N ALA A 185 10.11 27.84 -11.96
CA ALA A 185 11.06 26.90 -11.36
C ALA A 185 11.11 27.03 -9.83
N LEU A 186 11.14 28.26 -9.31
CA LEU A 186 11.12 28.51 -7.87
C LEU A 186 9.81 28.03 -7.23
N ALA A 187 8.67 28.30 -7.86
CA ALA A 187 7.37 27.82 -7.39
C ALA A 187 7.28 26.30 -7.39
N ALA A 188 7.80 25.62 -8.43
CA ALA A 188 7.86 24.16 -8.53
C ALA A 188 8.74 23.55 -7.43
N VAL A 189 9.91 24.14 -7.14
CA VAL A 189 10.79 23.69 -6.05
C VAL A 189 10.11 23.86 -4.70
N LEU A 190 9.46 24.98 -4.43
CA LEU A 190 8.73 25.21 -3.20
C LEU A 190 7.58 24.20 -3.04
N LEU A 191 6.82 23.97 -4.10
CA LEU A 191 5.74 22.99 -4.11
C LEU A 191 6.27 21.58 -3.83
N LEU A 192 7.39 21.18 -4.43
CA LEU A 192 8.04 19.90 -4.19
C LEU A 192 8.40 19.73 -2.70
N VAL A 193 8.99 20.76 -2.06
CA VAL A 193 9.32 20.72 -0.63
C VAL A 193 8.07 20.53 0.23
N VAL A 194 7.00 21.26 -0.07
CA VAL A 194 5.72 21.14 0.64
C VAL A 194 5.13 19.75 0.48
N VAL A 195 5.11 19.20 -0.73
CA VAL A 195 4.58 17.85 -1.03
C VAL A 195 5.40 16.78 -0.31
N VAL A 196 6.72 16.87 -0.33
CA VAL A 196 7.60 15.91 0.38
C VAL A 196 7.33 15.94 1.90
N ALA A 197 7.23 17.12 2.49
CA ALA A 197 6.94 17.28 3.92
C ALA A 197 5.55 16.70 4.26
N TRP A 198 4.55 17.00 3.45
CA TRP A 198 3.19 16.50 3.61
C TRP A 198 3.09 14.97 3.49
N VAL A 199 3.64 14.38 2.44
CA VAL A 199 3.66 12.91 2.25
C VAL A 199 4.38 12.22 3.41
N SER A 200 5.48 12.80 3.89
CA SER A 200 6.23 12.27 5.03
C SER A 200 5.41 12.29 6.32
N LEU A 201 4.67 13.37 6.57
CA LEU A 201 3.76 13.46 7.72
C LEU A 201 2.61 12.45 7.61
N PHE A 202 2.01 12.32 6.43
CA PHE A 202 0.96 11.34 6.18
C PHE A 202 1.44 9.91 6.46
N CYS A 203 2.61 9.52 5.93
CA CYS A 203 3.21 8.21 6.18
C CYS A 203 3.47 7.96 7.67
N ALA A 204 3.98 8.95 8.40
CA ALA A 204 4.23 8.82 9.84
C ALA A 204 2.93 8.59 10.64
N VAL A 205 1.87 9.33 10.31
CA VAL A 205 0.58 9.26 11.01
C VAL A 205 -0.17 7.98 10.68
N ILE A 206 -0.23 7.57 9.41
CA ILE A 206 -0.94 6.36 8.98
C ILE A 206 -0.27 5.10 9.54
N THR A 207 1.06 5.04 9.58
CA THR A 207 1.78 3.90 10.15
C THR A 207 1.51 3.78 11.65
N GLY A 208 1.49 4.87 12.40
CA GLY A 208 1.12 4.87 13.82
C GLY A 208 -0.31 4.37 14.06
N TRP A 209 -1.24 4.68 13.15
CA TRP A 209 -2.60 4.16 13.20
C TRP A 209 -2.65 2.65 12.89
N MET A 210 -1.88 2.16 11.92
CA MET A 210 -1.84 0.76 11.51
C MET A 210 -1.26 -0.17 12.60
N LEU A 211 -0.33 0.30 13.43
CA LEU A 211 0.34 -0.48 14.47
C LEU A 211 -0.51 -0.68 15.74
N ASN A 212 -1.82 -0.54 15.68
CA ASN A 212 -2.72 -0.78 16.80
C ASN A 212 -3.24 -2.23 16.77
N LEU A 213 -2.37 -3.16 17.11
CA LEU A 213 -2.57 -4.61 17.04
C LEU A 213 -2.49 -5.26 18.41
N SER A 214 -2.98 -6.50 18.54
CA SER A 214 -2.71 -7.37 19.70
C SER A 214 -2.44 -8.80 19.28
N VAL A 215 -1.72 -9.54 20.12
CA VAL A 215 -1.47 -10.98 20.00
C VAL A 215 -1.86 -11.62 21.34
N GLY A 216 -3.06 -12.19 21.39
CA GLY A 216 -3.68 -12.58 22.66
C GLY A 216 -3.93 -11.36 23.55
N GLU A 217 -3.37 -11.36 24.76
CA GLU A 217 -3.47 -10.26 25.72
C GLU A 217 -2.36 -9.18 25.51
N GLU A 218 -1.30 -9.51 24.77
CA GLU A 218 -0.18 -8.60 24.55
C GLU A 218 -0.52 -7.58 23.44
N ARG A 219 -0.46 -6.30 23.78
CA ARG A 219 -0.65 -5.23 22.78
C ARG A 219 0.64 -4.95 22.04
N VAL A 220 0.52 -4.77 20.72
CA VAL A 220 1.58 -4.27 19.85
C VAL A 220 1.34 -2.78 19.68
N VAL A 221 2.24 -1.97 20.22
CA VAL A 221 2.10 -0.51 20.19
C VAL A 221 3.28 0.08 19.41
N GLY A 222 2.96 0.91 18.43
CA GLY A 222 3.95 1.72 17.73
C GLY A 222 4.26 3.00 18.52
N ASP A 223 5.45 3.06 19.14
CA ASP A 223 5.97 4.30 19.72
C ASP A 223 6.63 5.13 18.63
N ILE A 224 5.80 5.74 17.77
CA ILE A 224 6.27 6.49 16.60
C ILE A 224 6.33 7.98 16.93
N PRO A 225 7.50 8.54 17.17
CA PRO A 225 7.67 9.98 17.41
C PRO A 225 7.47 10.74 16.08
N LYS A 226 6.29 11.35 15.90
CA LYS A 226 5.85 11.97 14.64
C LYS A 226 6.90 12.85 13.99
N THR A 227 7.51 13.76 14.73
CA THR A 227 8.51 14.70 14.22
C THR A 227 9.78 13.99 13.72
N LYS A 228 10.34 13.06 14.52
CA LYS A 228 11.54 12.32 14.13
C LYS A 228 11.27 11.44 12.90
N THR A 229 10.12 10.79 12.87
CA THR A 229 9.70 9.96 11.74
C THR A 229 9.51 10.78 10.48
N THR A 230 8.86 11.94 10.56
CA THR A 230 8.69 12.84 9.41
C THR A 230 10.04 13.28 8.86
N ILE A 231 10.97 13.74 9.71
CA ILE A 231 12.32 14.14 9.28
C ILE A 231 13.08 12.97 8.64
N PHE A 232 12.98 11.77 9.22
CA PHE A 232 13.60 10.57 8.66
C PHE A 232 13.06 10.25 7.27
N ILE A 233 11.73 10.27 7.09
CA ILE A 233 11.09 10.00 5.79
C ILE A 233 11.47 11.06 4.76
N ILE A 234 11.51 12.36 5.13
CA ILE A 234 11.99 13.44 4.26
C ILE A 234 13.40 13.13 3.74
N GLY A 235 14.31 12.74 4.62
CA GLY A 235 15.67 12.36 4.23
C GLY A 235 15.71 11.19 3.24
N GLN A 236 14.89 10.17 3.45
CA GLN A 236 14.79 9.03 2.53
C GLN A 236 14.23 9.42 1.16
N ILE A 237 13.19 10.27 1.13
CA ILE A 237 12.59 10.76 -0.14
C ILE A 237 13.59 11.65 -0.89
N LEU A 238 14.29 12.56 -0.20
CA LEU A 238 15.31 13.41 -0.83
C LEU A 238 16.43 12.57 -1.45
N LEU A 239 16.93 11.54 -0.75
CA LEU A 239 17.92 10.62 -1.30
C LEU A 239 17.39 9.90 -2.55
N THR A 240 16.12 9.51 -2.54
CA THR A 240 15.49 8.88 -3.70
C THR A 240 15.39 9.82 -4.89
N ILE A 241 15.04 11.09 -4.66
CA ILE A 241 14.98 12.13 -5.71
C ILE A 241 16.39 12.40 -6.28
N ILE A 242 17.39 12.64 -5.41
CA ILE A 242 18.78 12.91 -5.83
C ILE A 242 19.37 11.76 -6.64
N THR A 243 19.02 10.52 -6.30
CA THR A 243 19.49 9.33 -7.01
C THR A 243 18.60 8.93 -8.18
N LEU A 244 17.66 9.79 -8.61
CA LEU A 244 16.70 9.52 -9.70
C LEU A 244 15.97 8.18 -9.53
N GLY A 245 15.59 7.84 -8.31
CA GLY A 245 14.88 6.61 -7.99
C GLY A 245 15.76 5.38 -7.71
N LEU A 246 17.07 5.43 -7.96
CA LEU A 246 17.96 4.29 -7.68
C LEU A 246 18.00 3.89 -6.21
N TYR A 247 17.70 4.81 -5.30
CA TYR A 247 17.66 4.55 -3.86
C TYR A 247 16.33 3.93 -3.38
N THR A 248 15.28 3.87 -4.21
CA THR A 248 13.93 3.41 -3.82
C THR A 248 13.91 2.09 -3.03
N PRO A 249 14.57 1.00 -3.47
CA PRO A 249 14.54 -0.25 -2.70
C PRO A 249 15.22 -0.13 -1.33
N MET A 250 16.24 0.71 -1.22
CA MET A 250 16.89 0.97 0.07
C MET A 250 15.99 1.79 0.98
N MET A 251 15.28 2.78 0.45
CA MET A 251 14.30 3.56 1.19
C MET A 251 13.25 2.64 1.83
N GLU A 252 12.65 1.72 1.06
CA GLU A 252 11.65 0.77 1.57
C GLU A 252 12.21 -0.09 2.71
N LEU A 253 13.41 -0.64 2.55
CA LEU A 253 14.07 -1.46 3.56
C LEU A 253 14.42 -0.67 4.84
N GLN A 254 14.88 0.58 4.69
CA GLN A 254 15.17 1.45 5.82
C GLN A 254 13.90 1.87 6.56
N LEU A 255 12.79 2.11 5.84
CA LEU A 255 11.48 2.37 6.44
C LEU A 255 10.98 1.15 7.21
N MET A 256 11.06 -0.07 6.63
CA MET A 256 10.69 -1.31 7.33
C MET A 256 11.49 -1.49 8.62
N ARG A 257 12.81 -1.28 8.56
CA ARG A 257 13.68 -1.36 9.73
C ARG A 257 13.31 -0.33 10.78
N TYR A 258 13.14 0.93 10.39
CA TYR A 258 12.79 2.02 11.29
C TYR A 258 11.46 1.77 12.00
N PHE A 259 10.44 1.34 11.27
CA PHE A 259 9.14 1.02 11.86
C PHE A 259 9.19 -0.23 12.75
N ALA A 260 9.98 -1.25 12.40
CA ALA A 260 10.22 -2.38 13.28
C ALA A 260 10.85 -1.91 14.61
N GLU A 261 11.89 -1.08 14.56
CA GLU A 261 12.57 -0.54 15.76
C GLU A 261 11.65 0.36 16.63
N CYS A 262 10.65 1.02 16.01
CA CYS A 262 9.63 1.81 16.72
C CYS A 262 8.49 0.96 17.28
N THR A 263 8.42 -0.33 16.96
CA THR A 263 7.33 -1.20 17.41
C THR A 263 7.72 -1.96 18.68
N ARG A 264 6.81 -1.99 19.65
CA ARG A 264 6.97 -2.69 20.92
C ARG A 264 5.84 -3.68 21.11
N VAL A 265 6.16 -4.85 21.67
CA VAL A 265 5.20 -5.90 22.02
C VAL A 265 5.14 -6.02 23.53
N GLY A 266 3.94 -5.91 24.11
CA GLY A 266 3.70 -5.87 25.56
C GLY A 266 3.59 -4.46 26.12
N GLU A 267 3.23 -4.33 27.38
CA GLU A 267 3.03 -3.07 28.09
C GLU A 267 4.06 -2.89 29.22
N GLY A 268 4.46 -1.65 29.48
CA GLY A 268 5.30 -1.30 30.62
C GLY A 268 6.80 -1.58 30.45
N LYS A 269 7.47 -1.99 31.55
CA LYS A 269 8.93 -2.19 31.58
C LYS A 269 9.38 -3.47 30.86
N ASP A 270 8.47 -4.43 30.72
CA ASP A 270 8.73 -5.73 30.06
C ASP A 270 8.38 -5.70 28.57
N ALA A 271 8.10 -4.53 28.01
CA ALA A 271 7.83 -4.37 26.59
C ALA A 271 9.06 -4.73 25.73
N ARG A 272 8.88 -5.73 24.89
CA ARG A 272 9.92 -6.23 23.97
C ARG A 272 9.96 -5.39 22.72
N ARG A 273 11.14 -5.11 22.20
CA ARG A 273 11.33 -4.33 20.96
C ARG A 273 11.50 -5.24 19.77
N LEU A 274 10.89 -4.85 18.65
CA LEU A 274 11.24 -5.45 17.38
C LEU A 274 12.47 -4.78 16.80
N GLY A 275 13.24 -5.55 16.04
CA GLY A 275 14.37 -5.05 15.27
C GLY A 275 14.49 -5.79 13.96
N MET A 276 15.27 -5.23 13.02
CA MET A 276 15.53 -5.85 11.73
C MET A 276 17.01 -5.72 11.35
N THR A 277 17.60 -6.83 10.92
CA THR A 277 18.98 -6.82 10.43
C THR A 277 19.02 -6.59 8.92
N LEU A 278 19.73 -5.54 8.49
CA LEU A 278 19.92 -5.21 7.07
C LEU A 278 21.39 -5.20 6.70
N HIS A 279 21.68 -5.64 5.47
CA HIS A 279 22.99 -5.50 4.83
C HIS A 279 22.87 -4.57 3.62
N PRO A 280 23.07 -3.24 3.78
CA PRO A 280 22.61 -2.23 2.82
C PRO A 280 22.95 -2.55 1.36
N TRP A 281 24.22 -2.73 1.02
CA TRP A 281 24.66 -2.94 -0.37
C TRP A 281 24.19 -4.28 -0.98
N ARG A 282 24.20 -5.36 -0.18
CA ARG A 282 23.79 -6.69 -0.65
C ARG A 282 22.28 -6.77 -0.85
N ASP A 283 21.52 -6.09 0.02
CA ASP A 283 20.07 -6.10 -0.04
C ASP A 283 19.56 -5.17 -1.15
N TRP A 284 20.19 -4.00 -1.32
CA TRP A 284 19.94 -3.10 -2.43
C TRP A 284 20.16 -3.79 -3.80
N GLY A 285 21.31 -4.39 -4.01
CA GLY A 285 21.62 -5.09 -5.27
C GLY A 285 20.69 -6.29 -5.50
N TYR A 286 20.30 -7.00 -4.43
CA TYR A 286 19.39 -8.12 -4.54
C TYR A 286 17.99 -7.66 -5.00
N VAL A 287 17.43 -6.62 -4.39
CA VAL A 287 16.08 -6.12 -4.78
C VAL A 287 16.10 -5.59 -6.21
N TRP A 288 17.15 -4.84 -6.59
CA TRP A 288 17.31 -4.37 -7.98
C TRP A 288 17.39 -5.53 -8.98
N LEU A 289 18.14 -6.58 -8.67
CA LEU A 289 18.19 -7.77 -9.54
C LEU A 289 16.80 -8.40 -9.72
N GLN A 290 16.04 -8.51 -8.64
CA GLN A 290 14.68 -9.06 -8.70
C GLN A 290 13.73 -8.14 -9.50
N LEU A 291 13.82 -6.81 -9.33
CA LEU A 291 13.04 -5.83 -10.10
C LEU A 291 13.39 -5.89 -11.60
N LEU A 292 14.67 -5.99 -11.92
CA LEU A 292 15.12 -6.14 -13.31
C LEU A 292 14.52 -7.39 -13.96
N LEU A 293 14.46 -8.52 -13.23
CA LEU A 293 13.81 -9.73 -13.73
C LEU A 293 12.30 -9.51 -13.96
N VAL A 294 11.60 -8.76 -13.07
CA VAL A 294 10.19 -8.40 -13.28
C VAL A 294 10.03 -7.56 -14.55
N THR A 295 10.90 -6.56 -14.75
CA THR A 295 10.85 -5.67 -15.92
C THR A 295 11.12 -6.43 -17.22
N VAL A 296 12.20 -7.24 -17.26
CA VAL A 296 12.57 -8.03 -18.46
C VAL A 296 11.49 -9.05 -18.82
N THR A 297 10.78 -9.60 -17.84
CA THR A 297 9.69 -10.55 -18.07
C THR A 297 8.32 -9.91 -18.21
N CYS A 298 8.25 -8.57 -18.36
CA CYS A 298 6.99 -7.82 -18.46
C CYS A 298 5.98 -8.18 -17.35
N GLY A 299 6.48 -8.36 -16.12
CA GLY A 299 5.64 -8.66 -14.94
C GLY A 299 5.36 -10.16 -14.70
N ILE A 300 5.67 -11.07 -15.62
CA ILE A 300 5.44 -12.51 -15.44
C ILE A 300 6.17 -13.05 -14.19
N TYR A 301 7.34 -12.51 -13.89
CA TYR A 301 8.14 -12.91 -12.73
C TYR A 301 7.63 -12.37 -11.38
N MET A 302 6.61 -11.51 -11.35
CA MET A 302 6.09 -10.84 -10.14
C MET A 302 5.78 -11.79 -8.96
N PRO A 303 5.16 -12.98 -9.14
CA PRO A 303 4.90 -13.90 -8.03
C PRO A 303 6.17 -14.39 -7.31
N TRP A 304 7.22 -14.68 -8.08
CA TRP A 304 8.51 -15.11 -7.52
C TRP A 304 9.27 -13.96 -6.87
N TYR A 305 9.19 -12.75 -7.45
CA TYR A 305 9.70 -11.53 -6.84
C TYR A 305 9.09 -11.33 -5.45
N TYR A 306 7.76 -11.33 -5.37
CA TYR A 306 7.02 -11.18 -4.12
C TYR A 306 7.46 -12.21 -3.07
N ALA A 307 7.44 -13.49 -3.41
CA ALA A 307 7.82 -14.56 -2.50
C ALA A 307 9.30 -14.48 -2.08
N LYS A 308 10.23 -14.20 -3.01
CA LYS A 308 11.67 -14.15 -2.72
C LYS A 308 12.04 -12.95 -1.85
N VAL A 309 11.42 -11.79 -2.07
CA VAL A 309 11.63 -10.59 -1.24
C VAL A 309 11.16 -10.86 0.18
N LEU A 310 9.94 -11.36 0.37
CA LEU A 310 9.42 -11.67 1.70
C LEU A 310 10.23 -12.75 2.40
N ASN A 311 10.60 -13.85 1.72
CA ASN A 311 11.44 -14.92 2.28
C ASN A 311 12.83 -14.43 2.71
N ARG A 312 13.33 -13.35 2.12
CA ARG A 312 14.63 -12.79 2.48
C ARG A 312 14.56 -11.85 3.66
N PHE A 313 13.50 -11.03 3.76
CA PHE A 313 13.46 -9.91 4.71
C PHE A 313 12.67 -10.22 5.98
N ILE A 314 11.56 -10.96 5.92
CA ILE A 314 10.77 -11.29 7.12
C ILE A 314 11.58 -12.11 8.14
N PRO A 315 12.38 -13.14 7.75
CA PRO A 315 13.19 -13.89 8.71
C PRO A 315 14.32 -13.08 9.39
N ARG A 316 14.54 -11.83 8.98
CA ARG A 316 15.51 -10.93 9.58
C ARG A 316 14.92 -9.99 10.61
N ILE A 317 13.61 -10.03 10.76
CA ILE A 317 12.91 -9.35 11.85
C ILE A 317 13.04 -10.23 13.09
N TYR A 318 13.38 -9.63 14.21
CA TYR A 318 13.51 -10.31 15.50
C TYR A 318 12.84 -9.54 16.61
N VAL A 319 12.43 -10.26 17.64
CA VAL A 319 11.98 -9.72 18.93
C VAL A 319 13.13 -9.84 19.90
N GLU A 320 13.48 -8.76 20.57
CA GLU A 320 14.52 -8.71 21.60
C GLU A 320 13.86 -8.78 22.97
N ASP A 321 14.13 -9.90 23.68
CA ASP A 321 13.70 -10.09 25.06
C ASP A 321 14.65 -9.40 26.03
#